data_4d5a1af18105a01dd504267487ba6eb7
#
_entry.id   4d5a1af18105a01dd504267487ba6eb7
#
_cell.length_a   1.000
_cell.length_b   1.000
_cell.length_c   1.000
_cell.angle_alpha   90.00
_cell.angle_beta   90.00
_cell.angle_gamma   90.00
#
_symmetry.space_group_name_H-M   'P 1'
#
loop_
_entity.id
_entity.type
_entity.pdbx_description
1 polymer ?
#
loop_
_entity_poly.entity_id
_entity_poly.type
_entity_poly.pdbx_seq_one_letter_code
_entity_poly.pdbx_strand_id
1 'polypeptide(L)'
;MLLCHYFVISIIILTFAVAKIALIIELRNKKDKIMAKVYEFLANGFEEIEGLAPVDILRRGGVDIKTVSVTGTEWVETSHGITIKADLKFEDIQSFEDADMLLLPGGMPGSSHLNEHEGVRQVLIAQHKAGKRIGAICAAPMVLASTGILNGKKATCYPGFEQYFSDSTEYTATLFQEDGNVITGEGPAATLPYAYKILSYFAGDGITDELQKGMMYTHLMESK
;
A
#
# COMPACT_ATOMS: atom_id res chain seq x y z
N MET A 1 46.47 28.71 30.80
CA MET A 1 45.96 27.31 30.76
C MET A 1 44.43 27.17 30.97
N LEU A 2 43.80 27.92 31.89
CA LEU A 2 42.36 27.83 32.10
C LEU A 2 41.47 28.23 30.92
N LEU A 3 41.82 29.27 30.16
CA LEU A 3 41.02 29.72 29.00
C LEU A 3 40.92 28.65 27.89
N CYS A 4 41.95 27.86 27.67
CA CYS A 4 41.95 26.82 26.64
C CYS A 4 41.00 25.66 26.99
N HIS A 5 40.86 25.32 28.28
CA HIS A 5 39.91 24.29 28.76
C HIS A 5 38.46 24.73 28.59
N TYR A 6 38.13 25.98 28.89
CA TYR A 6 36.76 26.48 28.68
C TYR A 6 36.37 26.51 27.22
N PHE A 7 37.28 26.83 26.32
CA PHE A 7 37.05 26.85 24.88
C PHE A 7 36.76 25.45 24.32
N VAL A 8 37.53 24.44 24.72
CA VAL A 8 37.35 23.04 24.32
C VAL A 8 36.02 22.48 24.84
N ILE A 9 35.69 22.75 26.12
CA ILE A 9 34.43 22.30 26.71
C ILE A 9 33.23 22.94 25.98
N SER A 10 33.31 24.25 25.64
CA SER A 10 32.24 24.94 24.91
C SER A 10 32.05 24.37 23.50
N ILE A 11 33.11 24.00 22.79
CA ILE A 11 33.04 23.36 21.46
C ILE A 11 32.36 21.97 21.58
N ILE A 12 32.75 21.17 22.57
CA ILE A 12 32.20 19.84 22.79
C ILE A 12 30.66 19.94 23.10
N ILE A 13 30.27 20.85 23.98
CA ILE A 13 28.84 21.05 24.30
C ILE A 13 28.04 21.49 23.07
N LEU A 14 28.62 22.42 22.26
CA LEU A 14 27.97 22.90 21.04
C LEU A 14 27.82 21.76 20.02
N THR A 15 28.81 20.91 19.85
CA THR A 15 28.81 19.78 18.94
C THR A 15 27.72 18.75 19.36
N PHE A 16 27.61 18.44 20.65
CA PHE A 16 26.53 17.57 21.17
C PHE A 16 25.15 18.18 21.01
N ALA A 17 24.99 19.49 21.22
CA ALA A 17 23.73 20.18 21.04
C ALA A 17 23.30 20.16 19.55
N VAL A 18 24.21 20.42 18.62
CA VAL A 18 23.95 20.35 17.16
C VAL A 18 23.58 18.93 16.73
N ALA A 19 24.30 17.91 17.18
CA ALA A 19 23.99 16.51 16.92
C ALA A 19 22.61 16.11 17.46
N LYS A 20 22.25 16.56 18.65
CA LYS A 20 20.94 16.30 19.25
C LYS A 20 19.80 17.00 18.49
N ILE A 21 20.03 18.24 18.04
CA ILE A 21 19.06 18.98 17.20
C ILE A 21 18.91 18.29 15.86
N ALA A 22 20.00 17.90 15.21
CA ALA A 22 19.95 17.16 13.94
C ALA A 22 19.16 15.85 14.06
N LEU A 23 19.39 15.08 15.14
CA LEU A 23 18.65 13.85 15.42
C LEU A 23 17.14 14.12 15.67
N ILE A 24 16.81 15.19 16.42
CA ILE A 24 15.41 15.58 16.66
C ILE A 24 14.74 15.99 15.34
N ILE A 25 15.43 16.74 14.47
CA ILE A 25 14.90 17.12 13.16
C ILE A 25 14.71 15.89 12.28
N GLU A 26 15.68 14.97 12.28
CA GLU A 26 15.55 13.71 11.54
C GLU A 26 14.40 12.83 12.03
N LEU A 27 14.23 12.69 13.35
CA LEU A 27 13.11 11.96 13.96
C LEU A 27 11.77 12.64 13.69
N ARG A 28 11.73 13.98 13.68
CA ARG A 28 10.52 14.75 13.36
C ARG A 28 10.17 14.58 11.87
N ASN A 29 11.14 14.73 10.97
CA ASN A 29 10.95 14.52 9.54
C ASN A 29 10.52 13.07 9.22
N LYS A 30 11.06 12.08 9.96
CA LYS A 30 10.66 10.67 9.88
C LYS A 30 9.20 10.48 10.32
N LYS A 31 8.77 11.16 11.41
CA LYS A 31 7.41 11.10 11.94
C LYS A 31 6.40 11.82 11.01
N ASP A 32 6.78 12.97 10.45
CA ASP A 32 5.93 13.73 9.53
C ASP A 32 5.83 13.06 8.14
N LYS A 33 6.81 12.20 7.77
CA LYS A 33 6.84 11.48 6.49
C LYS A 33 5.97 10.21 6.47
N ILE A 34 5.58 9.69 7.64
CA ILE A 34 4.81 8.43 7.78
C ILE A 34 3.33 8.69 8.11
N MET A 35 2.80 9.86 7.76
CA MET A 35 1.36 10.16 7.88
C MET A 35 0.57 9.83 6.60
N ALA A 36 1.17 9.03 5.70
CA ALA A 36 0.47 8.57 4.50
C ALA A 36 -0.76 7.76 4.86
N LYS A 37 -1.89 8.11 4.28
CA LYS A 37 -3.18 7.48 4.54
C LYS A 37 -3.56 6.56 3.39
N VAL A 38 -3.75 5.30 3.70
CA VAL A 38 -4.10 4.26 2.73
C VAL A 38 -5.45 3.65 3.12
N TYR A 39 -6.32 3.43 2.14
CA TYR A 39 -7.54 2.66 2.33
C TYR A 39 -7.52 1.43 1.45
N GLU A 40 -7.89 0.29 2.04
CA GLU A 40 -8.04 -0.98 1.33
C GLU A 40 -9.50 -1.43 1.38
N PHE A 41 -10.12 -1.54 0.21
CA PHE A 41 -11.53 -1.92 0.09
C PHE A 41 -11.69 -3.44 0.15
N LEU A 42 -12.50 -3.92 1.09
CA LEU A 42 -12.78 -5.34 1.30
C LEU A 42 -14.24 -5.65 1.01
N ALA A 43 -14.46 -6.57 0.07
CA ALA A 43 -15.77 -7.16 -0.24
C ALA A 43 -15.81 -8.64 0.14
N ASN A 44 -16.99 -9.20 0.41
CA ASN A 44 -17.10 -10.64 0.65
C ASN A 44 -16.53 -11.45 -0.51
N GLY A 45 -15.70 -12.43 -0.18
CA GLY A 45 -14.96 -13.25 -1.13
C GLY A 45 -13.63 -12.67 -1.58
N PHE A 46 -13.07 -11.67 -0.86
CA PHE A 46 -11.69 -11.25 -1.09
C PHE A 46 -10.69 -12.34 -0.66
N GLU A 47 -9.50 -12.37 -1.27
CA GLU A 47 -8.45 -13.32 -0.93
C GLU A 47 -7.66 -12.79 0.28
N GLU A 48 -7.58 -13.57 1.34
CA GLU A 48 -7.09 -13.15 2.65
C GLU A 48 -5.60 -12.79 2.70
N ILE A 49 -4.74 -13.49 1.94
CA ILE A 49 -3.31 -13.16 1.89
C ILE A 49 -3.14 -11.79 1.21
N GLU A 50 -3.87 -11.57 0.13
CA GLU A 50 -3.80 -10.33 -0.67
C GLU A 50 -4.37 -9.12 0.07
N GLY A 51 -5.39 -9.33 0.90
CA GLY A 51 -5.99 -8.26 1.69
C GLY A 51 -5.24 -8.00 3.00
N LEU A 52 -4.73 -9.03 3.70
CA LEU A 52 -4.20 -8.83 5.05
C LEU A 52 -2.67 -8.63 5.09
N ALA A 53 -1.91 -9.19 4.15
CA ALA A 53 -0.47 -9.01 4.17
C ALA A 53 -0.04 -7.55 3.85
N PRO A 54 -0.65 -6.81 2.89
CA PRO A 54 -0.37 -5.39 2.73
C PRO A 54 -0.71 -4.58 3.98
N VAL A 55 -1.84 -4.89 4.66
CA VAL A 55 -2.22 -4.24 5.91
C VAL A 55 -1.16 -4.44 6.99
N ASP A 56 -0.68 -5.67 7.21
CA ASP A 56 0.36 -5.98 8.20
C ASP A 56 1.68 -5.25 7.86
N ILE A 57 2.15 -5.35 6.62
CA ILE A 57 3.41 -4.75 6.17
C ILE A 57 3.38 -3.22 6.29
N LEU A 58 2.31 -2.58 5.83
CA LEU A 58 2.19 -1.12 5.85
C LEU A 58 2.06 -0.60 7.29
N ARG A 59 1.30 -1.29 8.16
CA ARG A 59 1.21 -0.94 9.59
C ARG A 59 2.56 -1.09 10.30
N ARG A 60 3.31 -2.15 10.05
CA ARG A 60 4.67 -2.33 10.59
C ARG A 60 5.61 -1.23 10.12
N GLY A 61 5.47 -0.77 8.88
CA GLY A 61 6.21 0.35 8.31
C GLY A 61 5.74 1.73 8.77
N GLY A 62 4.70 1.82 9.62
CA GLY A 62 4.18 3.07 10.19
C GLY A 62 3.21 3.84 9.29
N VAL A 63 2.69 3.23 8.22
CA VAL A 63 1.66 3.81 7.35
C VAL A 63 0.27 3.65 7.98
N ASP A 64 -0.55 4.71 7.95
CA ASP A 64 -1.95 4.65 8.43
C ASP A 64 -2.85 3.99 7.37
N ILE A 65 -2.82 2.67 7.32
CA ILE A 65 -3.74 1.90 6.47
C ILE A 65 -4.98 1.47 7.25
N LYS A 66 -6.15 1.70 6.64
CA LYS A 66 -7.46 1.27 7.12
C LYS A 66 -8.11 0.31 6.14
N THR A 67 -8.60 -0.81 6.65
CA THR A 67 -9.50 -1.68 5.92
C THR A 67 -10.90 -1.11 5.90
N VAL A 68 -11.53 -1.10 4.74
CA VAL A 68 -12.86 -0.51 4.51
C VAL A 68 -13.79 -1.57 3.93
N SER A 69 -14.76 -1.99 4.72
CA SER A 69 -15.80 -2.90 4.25
C SER A 69 -16.77 -2.20 3.30
N VAL A 70 -17.05 -2.84 2.16
CA VAL A 70 -18.08 -2.41 1.21
C VAL A 70 -19.35 -3.27 1.28
N THR A 71 -19.52 -4.05 2.38
CA THR A 71 -20.62 -5.00 2.54
C THR A 71 -21.84 -4.42 3.25
N GLY A 72 -21.79 -3.14 3.66
CA GLY A 72 -22.81 -2.51 4.52
C GLY A 72 -22.64 -2.84 6.02
N THR A 73 -21.74 -3.76 6.37
CA THR A 73 -21.40 -4.12 7.75
C THR A 73 -19.89 -4.03 7.99
N GLU A 74 -19.46 -4.06 9.26
CA GLU A 74 -18.01 -4.13 9.57
C GLU A 74 -17.42 -5.54 9.30
N TRP A 75 -18.24 -6.56 9.13
CA TRP A 75 -17.83 -7.94 8.96
C TRP A 75 -17.71 -8.30 7.48
N VAL A 76 -16.58 -8.90 7.12
CA VAL A 76 -16.28 -9.32 5.76
C VAL A 76 -15.80 -10.76 5.79
N GLU A 77 -16.39 -11.61 4.94
CA GLU A 77 -15.97 -13.00 4.76
C GLU A 77 -14.97 -13.11 3.60
N THR A 78 -13.86 -13.81 3.81
CA THR A 78 -12.84 -14.05 2.78
C THR A 78 -13.28 -15.17 1.82
N SER A 79 -12.52 -15.36 0.75
CA SER A 79 -12.78 -16.43 -0.24
C SER A 79 -12.65 -17.85 0.34
N HIS A 80 -11.98 -18.01 1.49
CA HIS A 80 -11.79 -19.31 2.16
C HIS A 80 -12.54 -19.39 3.51
N GLY A 81 -13.56 -18.55 3.71
CA GLY A 81 -14.48 -18.66 4.84
C GLY A 81 -13.96 -18.11 6.17
N ILE A 82 -12.93 -17.27 6.15
CA ILE A 82 -12.47 -16.55 7.33
C ILE A 82 -13.25 -15.24 7.45
N THR A 83 -13.83 -14.98 8.62
CA THR A 83 -14.52 -13.71 8.86
C THR A 83 -13.57 -12.74 9.57
N ILE A 84 -13.40 -11.55 9.02
CA ILE A 84 -12.64 -10.47 9.62
C ILE A 84 -13.51 -9.27 9.94
N LYS A 85 -13.10 -8.46 10.90
CA LYS A 85 -13.71 -7.15 11.16
C LYS A 85 -12.87 -6.07 10.50
N ALA A 86 -13.45 -5.34 9.53
CA ALA A 86 -12.83 -4.17 8.93
C ALA A 86 -12.75 -2.99 9.94
N ASP A 87 -11.79 -2.10 9.73
CA ASP A 87 -11.65 -0.90 10.58
C ASP A 87 -12.81 0.08 10.38
N LEU A 88 -13.33 0.20 9.16
CA LEU A 88 -14.35 1.16 8.75
C LEU A 88 -15.37 0.51 7.80
N LYS A 89 -16.54 1.12 7.68
CA LYS A 89 -17.49 0.85 6.59
C LYS A 89 -17.40 1.96 5.55
N PHE A 90 -17.62 1.61 4.29
CA PHE A 90 -17.59 2.57 3.17
C PHE A 90 -18.59 3.72 3.39
N GLU A 91 -19.79 3.39 3.87
CA GLU A 91 -20.88 4.33 4.10
C GLU A 91 -20.61 5.34 5.22
N ASP A 92 -19.69 5.05 6.12
CA ASP A 92 -19.32 5.94 7.24
C ASP A 92 -18.25 6.96 6.83
N ILE A 93 -17.66 6.84 5.63
CA ILE A 93 -16.60 7.72 5.15
C ILE A 93 -17.20 8.79 4.23
N GLN A 94 -17.11 10.05 4.65
CA GLN A 94 -17.67 11.17 3.88
C GLN A 94 -16.88 11.49 2.60
N SER A 95 -15.56 11.29 2.62
CA SER A 95 -14.67 11.57 1.49
C SER A 95 -13.39 10.73 1.59
N PHE A 96 -12.86 10.33 0.45
CA PHE A 96 -11.56 9.67 0.31
C PHE A 96 -10.48 10.63 -0.25
N GLU A 97 -10.76 11.93 -0.28
CA GLU A 97 -9.81 12.92 -0.79
C GLU A 97 -8.51 13.00 0.03
N ASP A 98 -8.53 12.55 1.28
CA ASP A 98 -7.35 12.46 2.14
C ASP A 98 -6.48 11.20 1.88
N ALA A 99 -6.96 10.26 1.05
CA ALA A 99 -6.19 9.08 0.70
C ALA A 99 -4.96 9.42 -0.14
N ASP A 100 -3.79 8.93 0.26
CA ASP A 100 -2.59 8.93 -0.57
C ASP A 100 -2.58 7.72 -1.52
N MET A 101 -3.24 6.63 -1.10
CA MET A 101 -3.37 5.41 -1.92
C MET A 101 -4.66 4.66 -1.59
N LEU A 102 -5.23 4.03 -2.63
CA LEU A 102 -6.33 3.07 -2.53
C LEU A 102 -5.85 1.68 -2.96
N LEU A 103 -6.24 0.64 -2.23
CA LEU A 103 -5.87 -0.74 -2.50
C LEU A 103 -7.10 -1.62 -2.69
N LEU A 104 -6.96 -2.58 -3.61
CA LEU A 104 -7.96 -3.60 -3.89
C LEU A 104 -7.29 -4.98 -3.88
N PRO A 105 -7.61 -5.86 -2.90
CA PRO A 105 -7.22 -7.25 -2.94
C PRO A 105 -8.04 -7.98 -4.02
N GLY A 106 -7.52 -9.08 -4.50
CA GLY A 106 -8.23 -9.97 -5.41
C GLY A 106 -9.16 -10.93 -4.68
N GLY A 107 -9.24 -12.14 -5.24
CA GLY A 107 -10.21 -13.16 -4.82
C GLY A 107 -11.55 -13.01 -5.54
N MET A 108 -12.21 -14.15 -5.72
CA MET A 108 -13.56 -14.21 -6.29
C MET A 108 -14.53 -14.80 -5.25
N PRO A 109 -15.73 -14.25 -5.10
CA PRO A 109 -16.34 -13.16 -5.89
C PRO A 109 -15.99 -11.74 -5.43
N GLY A 110 -15.03 -11.55 -4.49
CA GLY A 110 -14.70 -10.25 -3.92
C GLY A 110 -14.41 -9.17 -4.97
N SER A 111 -13.56 -9.49 -5.98
CA SER A 111 -13.27 -8.55 -7.06
C SER A 111 -14.49 -8.19 -7.91
N SER A 112 -15.44 -9.14 -8.12
CA SER A 112 -16.70 -8.84 -8.78
C SER A 112 -17.56 -7.88 -7.96
N HIS A 113 -17.67 -8.10 -6.65
CA HIS A 113 -18.42 -7.22 -5.75
C HIS A 113 -17.81 -5.81 -5.71
N LEU A 114 -16.48 -5.68 -5.69
CA LEU A 114 -15.81 -4.38 -5.79
C LEU A 114 -16.10 -3.70 -7.14
N ASN A 115 -16.12 -4.48 -8.23
CA ASN A 115 -16.42 -3.97 -9.56
C ASN A 115 -17.89 -3.52 -9.72
N GLU A 116 -18.82 -4.17 -9.04
CA GLU A 116 -20.25 -3.83 -9.02
C GLU A 116 -20.55 -2.65 -8.08
N HIS A 117 -19.69 -2.37 -7.12
CA HIS A 117 -19.90 -1.29 -6.15
C HIS A 117 -19.62 0.08 -6.76
N GLU A 118 -20.67 0.80 -7.16
CA GLU A 118 -20.57 2.07 -7.87
C GLU A 118 -19.74 3.12 -7.10
N GLY A 119 -19.90 3.22 -5.77
CA GLY A 119 -19.14 4.16 -4.95
C GLY A 119 -17.63 3.88 -5.00
N VAL A 120 -17.19 2.61 -4.96
CA VAL A 120 -15.77 2.24 -5.11
C VAL A 120 -15.26 2.68 -6.48
N ARG A 121 -15.99 2.41 -7.55
CA ARG A 121 -15.61 2.82 -8.92
C ARG A 121 -15.41 4.33 -9.03
N GLN A 122 -16.36 5.11 -8.48
CA GLN A 122 -16.29 6.58 -8.50
C GLN A 122 -15.07 7.09 -7.73
N VAL A 123 -14.79 6.54 -6.55
CA VAL A 123 -13.63 6.89 -5.74
C VAL A 123 -12.31 6.56 -6.47
N LEU A 124 -12.21 5.39 -7.12
CA LEU A 124 -11.04 5.02 -7.91
C LEU A 124 -10.81 5.99 -9.08
N ILE A 125 -11.86 6.34 -9.82
CA ILE A 125 -11.78 7.30 -10.93
C ILE A 125 -11.32 8.68 -10.42
N ALA A 126 -11.86 9.15 -9.30
CA ALA A 126 -11.48 10.41 -8.69
C ALA A 126 -10.01 10.40 -8.23
N GLN A 127 -9.58 9.33 -7.56
CA GLN A 127 -8.20 9.11 -7.12
C GLN A 127 -7.23 9.15 -8.29
N HIS A 128 -7.55 8.42 -9.37
CA HIS A 128 -6.72 8.40 -10.59
C HIS A 128 -6.61 9.78 -11.24
N LYS A 129 -7.73 10.50 -11.40
CA LYS A 129 -7.75 11.86 -11.94
C LYS A 129 -6.95 12.85 -11.09
N ALA A 130 -6.91 12.64 -9.78
CA ALA A 130 -6.08 13.44 -8.86
C ALA A 130 -4.58 13.09 -8.93
N GLY A 131 -4.17 12.11 -9.74
CA GLY A 131 -2.79 11.66 -9.85
C GLY A 131 -2.30 10.89 -8.63
N LYS A 132 -3.20 10.50 -7.72
CA LYS A 132 -2.89 9.76 -6.50
C LYS A 132 -2.80 8.26 -6.76
N ARG A 133 -2.09 7.54 -5.88
CA ARG A 133 -1.76 6.12 -6.10
C ARG A 133 -2.97 5.20 -5.97
N ILE A 134 -2.97 4.15 -6.78
CA ILE A 134 -3.92 3.04 -6.72
C ILE A 134 -3.15 1.73 -6.89
N GLY A 135 -3.51 0.73 -6.08
CA GLY A 135 -3.00 -0.63 -6.20
C GLY A 135 -4.11 -1.65 -6.32
N ALA A 136 -3.91 -2.68 -7.15
CA ALA A 136 -4.83 -3.80 -7.29
C ALA A 136 -4.03 -5.08 -7.58
N ILE A 137 -4.44 -6.21 -7.01
CA ILE A 137 -3.71 -7.47 -7.17
C ILE A 137 -4.63 -8.60 -7.63
N CYS A 138 -4.07 -9.60 -8.32
CA CYS A 138 -4.73 -10.84 -8.70
C CYS A 138 -5.91 -10.61 -9.67
N ALA A 139 -7.15 -10.84 -9.20
CA ALA A 139 -8.35 -10.57 -9.99
C ALA A 139 -8.75 -9.08 -10.00
N ALA A 140 -8.35 -8.31 -8.98
CA ALA A 140 -8.80 -6.92 -8.81
C ALA A 140 -8.37 -5.93 -9.90
N PRO A 141 -7.28 -6.11 -10.67
CA PRO A 141 -6.98 -5.26 -11.83
C PRO A 141 -8.14 -5.18 -12.84
N MET A 142 -9.06 -6.18 -12.89
CA MET A 142 -10.29 -6.09 -13.70
C MET A 142 -11.16 -4.88 -13.32
N VAL A 143 -11.17 -4.48 -12.04
CA VAL A 143 -11.93 -3.31 -11.57
C VAL A 143 -11.33 -2.03 -12.15
N LEU A 144 -10.00 -1.93 -12.16
CA LEU A 144 -9.29 -0.79 -12.76
C LEU A 144 -9.48 -0.76 -14.28
N ALA A 145 -9.48 -1.92 -14.93
CA ALA A 145 -9.74 -2.04 -16.36
C ALA A 145 -11.15 -1.54 -16.72
N SER A 146 -12.17 -1.98 -15.97
CA SER A 146 -13.56 -1.61 -16.21
C SER A 146 -13.84 -0.10 -16.04
N THR A 147 -13.02 0.60 -15.25
CA THR A 147 -13.08 2.06 -15.08
C THR A 147 -12.22 2.84 -16.07
N GLY A 148 -11.49 2.14 -16.96
CA GLY A 148 -10.57 2.75 -17.94
C GLY A 148 -9.24 3.24 -17.35
N ILE A 149 -8.98 2.99 -16.07
CA ILE A 149 -7.74 3.44 -15.38
C ILE A 149 -6.49 2.77 -15.98
N LEU A 150 -6.62 1.54 -16.52
CA LEU A 150 -5.51 0.81 -17.12
C LEU A 150 -5.29 1.14 -18.61
N ASN A 151 -6.13 1.95 -19.25
CA ASN A 151 -5.96 2.29 -20.66
C ASN A 151 -4.60 2.95 -20.91
N GLY A 152 -3.85 2.40 -21.88
CA GLY A 152 -2.52 2.87 -22.25
C GLY A 152 -1.41 2.56 -21.24
N LYS A 153 -1.66 1.69 -20.26
CA LYS A 153 -0.72 1.32 -19.22
C LYS A 153 -0.22 -0.11 -19.36
N LYS A 154 0.95 -0.34 -18.74
CA LYS A 154 1.44 -1.68 -18.44
C LYS A 154 0.80 -2.15 -17.14
N ALA A 155 0.31 -3.40 -17.11
CA ALA A 155 -0.32 -4.00 -15.95
C ALA A 155 -0.09 -5.51 -15.89
N THR A 156 -0.17 -6.07 -14.69
CA THR A 156 -0.25 -7.51 -14.46
C THR A 156 -1.52 -7.85 -13.69
N CYS A 157 -1.92 -9.12 -13.72
CA CYS A 157 -3.06 -9.66 -12.99
C CYS A 157 -2.90 -11.17 -12.85
N TYR A 158 -3.81 -11.82 -12.15
CA TYR A 158 -3.86 -13.28 -12.14
C TYR A 158 -4.10 -13.82 -13.55
N PRO A 159 -3.37 -14.88 -13.98
CA PRO A 159 -3.52 -15.45 -15.31
C PRO A 159 -4.97 -15.77 -15.68
N GLY A 160 -5.42 -15.27 -16.85
CA GLY A 160 -6.80 -15.37 -17.32
C GLY A 160 -7.65 -14.12 -17.05
N PHE A 161 -7.25 -13.23 -16.15
CA PHE A 161 -7.95 -11.97 -15.90
C PHE A 161 -7.52 -10.84 -16.83
N GLU A 162 -6.44 -11.00 -17.60
CA GLU A 162 -6.05 -10.09 -18.66
C GLU A 162 -7.12 -9.96 -19.76
N GLN A 163 -8.03 -10.92 -19.88
CA GLN A 163 -9.19 -10.83 -20.77
C GLN A 163 -10.10 -9.62 -20.52
N TYR A 164 -10.02 -9.01 -19.33
CA TYR A 164 -10.76 -7.79 -18.98
C TYR A 164 -10.02 -6.51 -19.36
N PHE A 165 -8.76 -6.62 -19.79
CA PHE A 165 -7.97 -5.47 -20.20
C PHE A 165 -8.41 -4.98 -21.59
N SER A 166 -8.29 -3.67 -21.82
CA SER A 166 -8.50 -3.11 -23.14
C SER A 166 -7.31 -3.42 -24.06
N ASP A 167 -7.50 -3.33 -25.38
CA ASP A 167 -6.43 -3.49 -26.38
C ASP A 167 -5.26 -2.52 -26.19
N SER A 168 -5.49 -1.41 -25.46
CA SER A 168 -4.46 -0.42 -25.15
C SER A 168 -3.65 -0.74 -23.88
N THR A 169 -4.03 -1.78 -23.12
CA THR A 169 -3.34 -2.18 -21.89
C THR A 169 -2.34 -3.29 -22.19
N GLU A 170 -1.06 -3.07 -21.89
CA GLU A 170 -0.02 -4.09 -22.07
C GLU A 170 0.02 -5.03 -20.85
N TYR A 171 -0.35 -6.31 -21.04
CA TYR A 171 -0.21 -7.34 -20.00
C TYR A 171 1.23 -7.82 -19.89
N THR A 172 1.84 -7.72 -18.71
CA THR A 172 3.27 -7.98 -18.50
C THR A 172 3.59 -9.34 -17.89
N ALA A 173 2.63 -10.02 -17.26
CA ALA A 173 2.82 -11.31 -16.56
C ALA A 173 4.03 -11.28 -15.60
N THR A 174 4.20 -10.17 -14.87
CA THR A 174 5.25 -10.00 -13.85
C THR A 174 4.65 -10.10 -12.46
N LEU A 175 5.45 -10.38 -11.42
CA LEU A 175 4.97 -10.45 -10.03
C LEU A 175 4.20 -9.19 -9.63
N PHE A 176 4.70 -8.03 -10.02
CA PHE A 176 3.97 -6.75 -9.96
C PHE A 176 4.45 -5.82 -11.07
N GLN A 177 3.60 -4.91 -11.49
CA GLN A 177 3.87 -3.91 -12.51
C GLN A 177 3.47 -2.53 -12.00
N GLU A 178 4.37 -1.57 -12.16
CA GLU A 178 4.15 -0.16 -11.85
C GLU A 178 4.09 0.64 -13.15
N ASP A 179 3.06 1.50 -13.30
CA ASP A 179 2.94 2.43 -14.41
C ASP A 179 2.26 3.73 -13.95
N GLY A 180 3.07 4.79 -13.81
CA GLY A 180 2.64 6.07 -13.30
C GLY A 180 2.15 5.99 -11.85
N ASN A 181 0.90 6.29 -11.61
CA ASN A 181 0.28 6.24 -10.27
C ASN A 181 -0.41 4.90 -9.96
N VAL A 182 -0.29 3.90 -10.82
CA VAL A 182 -0.93 2.59 -10.65
C VAL A 182 0.13 1.52 -10.44
N ILE A 183 -0.12 0.62 -9.48
CA ILE A 183 0.63 -0.62 -9.28
C ILE A 183 -0.34 -1.79 -9.31
N THR A 184 -0.03 -2.81 -10.10
CA THR A 184 -0.79 -4.06 -10.15
C THR A 184 0.08 -5.24 -9.70
N GLY A 185 -0.53 -6.27 -9.10
CA GLY A 185 0.14 -7.50 -8.64
C GLY A 185 -0.48 -8.74 -9.27
N GLU A 186 0.31 -9.82 -9.37
CA GLU A 186 -0.09 -11.04 -10.09
C GLU A 186 -1.04 -11.93 -9.27
N GLY A 187 -0.77 -12.11 -7.97
CA GLY A 187 -1.58 -13.02 -7.15
C GLY A 187 -1.01 -13.26 -5.75
N PRO A 188 -1.52 -14.27 -5.00
CA PRO A 188 -1.23 -14.43 -3.57
C PRO A 188 0.28 -14.56 -3.27
N ALA A 189 1.02 -15.33 -4.06
CA ALA A 189 2.47 -15.49 -3.87
C ALA A 189 3.27 -14.21 -4.15
N ALA A 190 2.74 -13.30 -4.96
CA ALA A 190 3.34 -12.00 -5.28
C ALA A 190 3.00 -10.90 -4.25
N THR A 191 2.13 -11.19 -3.28
CA THR A 191 1.63 -10.17 -2.35
C THR A 191 2.74 -9.54 -1.51
N LEU A 192 3.71 -10.31 -1.02
CA LEU A 192 4.80 -9.77 -0.20
C LEU A 192 5.68 -8.77 -0.99
N PRO A 193 6.27 -9.11 -2.15
CA PRO A 193 7.06 -8.13 -2.93
C PRO A 193 6.22 -6.92 -3.37
N TYR A 194 4.95 -7.12 -3.73
CA TYR A 194 3.99 -6.04 -4.05
C TYR A 194 3.80 -5.09 -2.86
N ALA A 195 3.53 -5.62 -1.65
CA ALA A 195 3.31 -4.82 -0.46
C ALA A 195 4.57 -4.08 0.00
N TYR A 196 5.76 -4.69 -0.09
CA TYR A 196 7.03 -4.01 0.19
C TYR A 196 7.30 -2.89 -0.80
N LYS A 197 6.97 -3.08 -2.08
CA LYS A 197 7.07 -2.00 -3.07
C LYS A 197 6.14 -0.83 -2.71
N ILE A 198 4.92 -1.09 -2.27
CA ILE A 198 3.99 -0.06 -1.79
C ILE A 198 4.55 0.64 -0.54
N LEU A 199 5.09 -0.11 0.42
CA LEU A 199 5.71 0.48 1.60
C LEU A 199 6.83 1.46 1.23
N SER A 200 7.66 1.11 0.24
CA SER A 200 8.78 1.97 -0.18
C SER A 200 8.35 3.35 -0.68
N TYR A 201 7.15 3.50 -1.21
CA TYR A 201 6.63 4.81 -1.63
C TYR A 201 6.46 5.80 -0.46
N PHE A 202 6.15 5.28 0.73
CA PHE A 202 5.81 6.10 1.90
C PHE A 202 6.92 6.13 2.94
N ALA A 203 7.50 4.97 3.23
CA ALA A 203 8.51 4.83 4.28
C ALA A 203 9.95 4.94 3.75
N GLY A 204 10.15 4.80 2.42
CA GLY A 204 11.46 4.77 1.78
C GLY A 204 12.16 3.42 1.91
N ASP A 205 13.21 3.23 1.11
CA ASP A 205 13.88 1.94 0.96
C ASP A 205 14.53 1.45 2.27
N GLY A 206 15.11 2.35 3.07
CA GLY A 206 15.78 1.97 4.32
C GLY A 206 14.86 1.29 5.33
N ILE A 207 13.65 1.82 5.56
CA ILE A 207 12.66 1.20 6.46
C ILE A 207 12.13 -0.09 5.85
N THR A 208 11.92 -0.10 4.53
CA THR A 208 11.45 -1.29 3.80
C THR A 208 12.45 -2.44 3.92
N ASP A 209 13.74 -2.18 3.72
CA ASP A 209 14.81 -3.18 3.83
C ASP A 209 14.94 -3.72 5.26
N GLU A 210 14.85 -2.84 6.27
CA GLU A 210 14.85 -3.26 7.68
C GLU A 210 13.67 -4.17 7.99
N LEU A 211 12.47 -3.84 7.47
CA LEU A 211 11.28 -4.65 7.68
C LEU A 211 11.36 -5.99 6.95
N GLN A 212 11.85 -6.03 5.71
CA GLN A 212 12.08 -7.26 4.96
C GLN A 212 13.01 -8.23 5.72
N LYS A 213 14.10 -7.71 6.31
CA LYS A 213 14.99 -8.50 7.17
C LYS A 213 14.27 -8.98 8.42
N GLY A 214 13.55 -8.09 9.11
CA GLY A 214 12.82 -8.41 10.34
C GLY A 214 11.70 -9.45 10.14
N MET A 215 11.08 -9.48 8.98
CA MET A 215 10.07 -10.46 8.59
C MET A 215 10.66 -11.70 7.88
N MET A 216 11.98 -11.86 7.86
CA MET A 216 12.71 -12.98 7.23
C MET A 216 12.50 -13.09 5.71
N TYR A 217 11.94 -12.05 5.07
CA TYR A 217 11.72 -12.04 3.62
C TYR A 217 13.04 -12.05 2.84
N THR A 218 14.01 -11.24 3.26
CA THR A 218 15.36 -11.24 2.66
C THR A 218 15.99 -12.64 2.73
N HIS A 219 15.92 -13.31 3.91
CA HIS A 219 16.43 -14.66 4.08
C HIS A 219 15.75 -15.67 3.14
N LEU A 220 14.41 -15.56 2.98
CA LEU A 220 13.67 -16.41 2.03
C LEU A 220 14.17 -16.22 0.59
N MET A 221 14.44 -14.98 0.18
CA MET A 221 14.90 -14.68 -1.19
C MET A 221 16.32 -15.12 -1.46
N GLU A 222 17.19 -15.09 -0.45
CA GLU A 222 18.60 -15.54 -0.54
C GLU A 222 18.78 -17.06 -0.43
N SER A 223 17.80 -17.79 0.09
CA SER A 223 17.85 -19.23 0.29
C SER A 223 17.42 -20.07 -0.93
N LYS A 224 17.24 -19.44 -2.09
CA LYS A 224 16.82 -20.10 -3.35
C LYS A 224 18.01 -20.47 -4.22
#